data_c5aa1a6dc183432a4b028acaded3a617
#
_entry.id   c5aa1a6dc183432a4b028acaded3a617
#
_cell.length_a   1.000
_cell.length_b   1.000
_cell.length_c   1.000
_cell.angle_alpha   90.00
_cell.angle_beta   90.00
_cell.angle_gamma   90.00
#
_symmetry.space_group_name_H-M   'P 1'
#
loop_
_entity.id
_entity.type
_entity.pdbx_description
1 polymer ?
#
loop_
_entity_poly.entity_id
_entity_poly.type
_entity_poly.pdbx_seq_one_letter_code
_entity_poly.pdbx_strand_id
1 'polypeptide(L)'
;MQSQDPKTTLFAPGVDAEEALALPHNRPQAVEQPMHRREPKQVRATVLFGDIVGSTERLAAMGDHKWMKVLDAYYAIIHKGFGTFQGIHLSTAGDGFLATFDHPVQAIQCAAAILESVKELGLRIRFGMHVGECLSVDEFVGGLTVHIGARIAAAADAGEVLVSDAVKSHLVDSAIRFVDRGNHDLKGVPGRWRLFTAC
;
A
#
# COMPACT_ATOMS: atom_id res chain seq x y z
N MET A 1 -30.00 52.73 -14.19
CA MET A 1 -28.97 52.42 -15.19
C MET A 1 -28.65 50.94 -15.06
N GLN A 2 -28.99 50.18 -16.09
CA GLN A 2 -29.26 48.74 -16.07
C GLN A 2 -27.99 47.94 -16.07
N SER A 3 -27.94 46.96 -15.20
CA SER A 3 -26.97 45.84 -15.22
C SER A 3 -27.57 44.72 -16.06
N GLN A 4 -26.82 44.24 -17.04
CA GLN A 4 -27.18 43.08 -17.86
C GLN A 4 -26.25 41.93 -17.54
N ASP A 5 -26.83 40.82 -17.04
CA ASP A 5 -26.21 39.51 -17.02
C ASP A 5 -26.14 38.88 -18.42
N PRO A 6 -25.08 38.25 -18.84
CA PRO A 6 -25.07 37.37 -20.00
C PRO A 6 -25.31 35.91 -19.61
N LYS A 7 -26.52 35.42 -19.82
CA LYS A 7 -26.79 33.97 -19.88
C LYS A 7 -26.22 33.42 -21.18
N THR A 8 -25.25 32.56 -21.08
CA THR A 8 -24.74 31.79 -22.22
C THR A 8 -25.66 30.59 -22.46
N THR A 9 -26.48 30.72 -23.48
CA THR A 9 -27.24 29.62 -24.08
C THR A 9 -26.33 28.88 -25.03
N LEU A 10 -26.04 27.61 -24.72
CA LEU A 10 -25.31 26.71 -25.60
C LEU A 10 -26.17 25.49 -25.92
N PHE A 11 -27.17 25.67 -26.80
CA PHE A 11 -27.78 24.57 -27.54
C PHE A 11 -28.36 25.14 -28.85
N ALA A 12 -27.72 24.71 -29.96
CA ALA A 12 -28.29 24.92 -31.30
C ALA A 12 -29.46 23.93 -31.50
N PRO A 13 -30.60 24.37 -32.01
CA PRO A 13 -31.70 23.49 -32.35
C PRO A 13 -31.49 22.88 -33.74
N GLY A 14 -31.72 21.56 -33.87
CA GLY A 14 -31.98 20.93 -35.15
C GLY A 14 -30.97 19.88 -35.61
N VAL A 15 -30.91 18.74 -34.89
CA VAL A 15 -30.51 17.47 -35.49
C VAL A 15 -31.51 16.42 -35.01
N ASP A 16 -32.29 15.85 -35.96
CA ASP A 16 -33.27 14.82 -35.68
C ASP A 16 -32.62 13.55 -35.18
N ALA A 17 -33.23 12.97 -34.12
CA ALA A 17 -32.71 11.76 -33.43
C ALA A 17 -32.68 10.49 -34.31
N GLU A 18 -33.19 10.55 -35.54
CA GLU A 18 -33.23 9.43 -36.49
C GLU A 18 -31.99 9.35 -37.38
N GLU A 19 -31.25 10.46 -37.57
CA GLU A 19 -30.06 10.49 -38.44
C GLU A 19 -28.76 10.03 -37.72
N ALA A 20 -28.77 9.88 -36.40
CA ALA A 20 -27.64 9.41 -35.58
C ALA A 20 -27.43 7.89 -35.64
N LEU A 21 -28.32 7.12 -36.29
CA LEU A 21 -28.26 5.66 -36.34
C LEU A 21 -27.61 5.07 -37.60
N ALA A 22 -27.11 5.90 -38.53
CA ALA A 22 -26.56 5.45 -39.81
C ALA A 22 -25.04 5.69 -39.98
N LEU A 23 -24.25 5.68 -38.91
CA LEU A 23 -22.81 5.64 -39.05
C LEU A 23 -22.32 4.17 -39.11
N PRO A 24 -21.50 3.80 -40.11
CA PRO A 24 -20.99 2.45 -40.24
C PRO A 24 -20.16 2.13 -38.99
N HIS A 25 -20.50 0.99 -38.37
CA HIS A 25 -19.80 0.42 -37.22
C HIS A 25 -18.38 -0.03 -37.64
N ASN A 26 -17.50 0.92 -37.88
CA ASN A 26 -16.08 0.66 -37.92
C ASN A 26 -15.57 0.59 -36.49
N ARG A 27 -15.93 -0.46 -35.74
CA ARG A 27 -15.19 -0.84 -34.54
C ARG A 27 -13.78 -1.17 -35.01
N PRO A 28 -12.75 -0.48 -34.53
CA PRO A 28 -11.41 -1.05 -34.63
C PRO A 28 -11.51 -2.40 -33.94
N GLN A 29 -11.26 -3.48 -34.67
CA GLN A 29 -10.99 -4.78 -34.07
C GLN A 29 -9.78 -4.57 -33.18
N ALA A 30 -10.04 -4.42 -31.88
CA ALA A 30 -9.01 -4.59 -30.88
C ALA A 30 -8.48 -6.01 -31.13
N VAL A 31 -7.30 -6.09 -31.69
CA VAL A 31 -6.52 -7.31 -31.74
C VAL A 31 -6.29 -7.62 -30.25
N GLU A 32 -7.18 -8.46 -29.69
CA GLU A 32 -6.92 -9.14 -28.44
C GLU A 32 -5.70 -10.03 -28.69
N GLN A 33 -4.52 -9.45 -28.52
CA GLN A 33 -3.33 -10.26 -28.30
C GLN A 33 -3.65 -11.08 -27.05
N PRO A 34 -3.59 -12.41 -27.09
CA PRO A 34 -3.75 -13.21 -25.89
C PRO A 34 -2.65 -12.77 -24.94
N MET A 35 -3.05 -11.99 -23.91
CA MET A 35 -2.17 -11.77 -22.77
C MET A 35 -1.83 -13.17 -22.27
N HIS A 36 -0.61 -13.61 -22.48
CA HIS A 36 -0.05 -14.79 -21.85
C HIS A 36 -0.06 -14.49 -20.34
N ARG A 37 -1.21 -14.68 -19.71
CA ARG A 37 -1.30 -14.67 -18.24
C ARG A 37 -0.40 -15.80 -17.79
N ARG A 38 0.76 -15.41 -17.26
CA ARG A 38 1.61 -16.37 -16.58
C ARG A 38 0.79 -17.05 -15.48
N GLU A 39 0.93 -18.36 -15.35
CA GLU A 39 0.25 -19.08 -14.28
C GLU A 39 0.71 -18.56 -12.91
N PRO A 40 -0.22 -18.35 -11.94
CA PRO A 40 0.13 -17.95 -10.61
C PRO A 40 1.11 -18.96 -9.99
N LYS A 41 2.22 -18.45 -9.48
CA LYS A 41 3.18 -19.27 -8.74
C LYS A 41 2.97 -19.08 -7.25
N GLN A 42 3.03 -20.17 -6.50
CA GLN A 42 3.07 -20.13 -5.05
C GLN A 42 4.50 -19.78 -4.62
N VAL A 43 4.64 -18.69 -3.87
CA VAL A 43 5.92 -18.21 -3.35
C VAL A 43 5.78 -17.92 -1.85
N ARG A 44 6.80 -18.22 -1.09
CA ARG A 44 6.86 -17.81 0.31
C ARG A 44 7.53 -16.44 0.38
N ALA A 45 6.87 -15.48 1.02
CA ALA A 45 7.39 -14.12 1.14
C ALA A 45 7.09 -13.54 2.52
N THR A 46 7.91 -12.59 2.94
CA THR A 46 7.62 -11.69 4.05
C THR A 46 6.97 -10.45 3.48
N VAL A 47 5.71 -10.19 3.86
CA VAL A 47 5.01 -8.96 3.48
C VAL A 47 5.20 -7.90 4.56
N LEU A 48 5.50 -6.68 4.14
CA LEU A 48 5.63 -5.49 4.97
C LEU A 48 4.65 -4.43 4.50
N PHE A 49 3.73 -4.05 5.37
CA PHE A 49 2.86 -2.90 5.20
C PHE A 49 3.34 -1.77 6.08
N GLY A 50 3.26 -0.55 5.56
CA GLY A 50 3.50 0.65 6.34
C GLY A 50 2.54 1.76 5.93
N ASP A 51 2.13 2.61 6.88
CA ASP A 51 1.36 3.82 6.61
C ASP A 51 1.70 4.93 7.61
N ILE A 52 1.34 6.18 7.25
CA ILE A 52 1.54 7.35 8.10
C ILE A 52 0.36 7.50 9.06
N VAL A 53 0.64 7.54 10.36
CA VAL A 53 -0.39 7.75 11.37
C VAL A 53 -0.86 9.21 11.36
N GLY A 54 -2.18 9.40 11.18
CA GLY A 54 -2.80 10.73 11.17
C GLY A 54 -2.50 11.52 9.88
N SER A 55 -2.35 10.84 8.75
CA SER A 55 -2.07 11.47 7.44
C SER A 55 -3.17 12.43 7.01
N THR A 56 -4.43 12.06 7.19
CA THR A 56 -5.59 12.88 6.83
C THR A 56 -5.64 14.19 7.63
N GLU A 57 -5.40 14.13 8.95
CA GLU A 57 -5.37 15.31 9.81
C GLU A 57 -4.21 16.24 9.43
N ARG A 58 -3.05 15.66 9.08
CA ARG A 58 -1.88 16.44 8.63
C ARG A 58 -2.13 17.10 7.29
N LEU A 59 -2.70 16.37 6.32
CA LEU A 59 -3.12 16.92 5.04
C LEU A 59 -4.07 18.10 5.23
N ALA A 60 -5.11 17.93 6.05
CA ALA A 60 -6.07 18.97 6.35
C ALA A 60 -5.42 20.20 7.00
N ALA A 61 -4.44 20.02 7.87
CA ALA A 61 -3.77 21.10 8.59
C ALA A 61 -2.78 21.89 7.70
N MET A 62 -2.04 21.22 6.80
CA MET A 62 -0.99 21.89 6.00
C MET A 62 -1.36 22.18 4.55
N GLY A 63 -2.44 21.56 4.04
CA GLY A 63 -2.94 21.66 2.67
C GLY A 63 -2.17 20.81 1.66
N ASP A 64 -2.81 20.52 0.54
CA ASP A 64 -2.37 19.55 -0.48
C ASP A 64 -0.93 19.79 -0.97
N HIS A 65 -0.59 21.03 -1.29
CA HIS A 65 0.71 21.35 -1.89
C HIS A 65 1.89 21.08 -0.95
N LYS A 66 1.72 21.39 0.35
CA LYS A 66 2.78 21.10 1.35
C LYS A 66 2.83 19.62 1.66
N TRP A 67 1.67 18.96 1.72
CA TRP A 67 1.56 17.54 1.94
C TRP A 67 2.26 16.73 0.85
N MET A 68 2.06 17.07 -0.42
CA MET A 68 2.74 16.41 -1.54
C MET A 68 4.28 16.44 -1.38
N LYS A 69 4.86 17.57 -0.97
CA LYS A 69 6.31 17.66 -0.72
C LYS A 69 6.77 16.74 0.42
N VAL A 70 5.95 16.61 1.46
CA VAL A 70 6.23 15.69 2.58
C VAL A 70 6.16 14.25 2.08
N LEU A 71 5.16 13.90 1.27
CA LEU A 71 5.05 12.56 0.67
C LEU A 71 6.22 12.24 -0.27
N ASP A 72 6.67 13.19 -1.09
CA ASP A 72 7.85 12.99 -1.95
C ASP A 72 9.10 12.65 -1.13
N ALA A 73 9.36 13.40 -0.05
CA ALA A 73 10.47 13.13 0.85
C ALA A 73 10.30 11.79 1.58
N TYR A 74 9.09 11.48 2.01
CA TYR A 74 8.75 10.21 2.64
C TYR A 74 9.03 9.02 1.70
N TYR A 75 8.53 9.07 0.46
CA TYR A 75 8.76 8.00 -0.51
C TYR A 75 10.22 7.85 -0.90
N ALA A 76 10.99 8.94 -0.93
CA ALA A 76 12.44 8.87 -1.14
C ALA A 76 13.13 8.04 -0.02
N ILE A 77 12.72 8.21 1.25
CA ILE A 77 13.21 7.41 2.38
C ILE A 77 12.81 5.94 2.21
N ILE A 78 11.54 5.67 1.86
CA ILE A 78 11.01 4.32 1.65
C ILE A 78 11.81 3.58 0.56
N HIS A 79 11.96 4.18 -0.62
CA HIS A 79 12.70 3.58 -1.74
C HIS A 79 14.17 3.34 -1.41
N LYS A 80 14.81 4.26 -0.69
CA LYS A 80 16.18 4.06 -0.19
C LYS A 80 16.26 2.86 0.75
N GLY A 81 15.29 2.72 1.66
CA GLY A 81 15.20 1.58 2.56
C GLY A 81 15.07 0.27 1.79
N PHE A 82 14.15 0.18 0.85
CA PHE A 82 13.97 -1.02 0.02
C PHE A 82 15.25 -1.37 -0.76
N GLY A 83 15.90 -0.40 -1.37
CA GLY A 83 17.16 -0.63 -2.08
C GLY A 83 18.28 -1.16 -1.16
N THR A 84 18.35 -0.65 0.08
CA THR A 84 19.38 -1.07 1.06
C THR A 84 19.13 -2.48 1.60
N PHE A 85 17.88 -2.84 1.86
CA PHE A 85 17.51 -4.10 2.50
C PHE A 85 16.90 -5.12 1.53
N GLN A 86 17.03 -4.92 0.24
CA GLN A 86 16.56 -5.83 -0.82
C GLN A 86 15.05 -6.07 -0.77
N GLY A 87 14.28 -5.06 -0.41
CA GLY A 87 12.83 -5.09 -0.46
C GLY A 87 12.32 -4.83 -1.89
N ILE A 88 11.28 -5.56 -2.28
CA ILE A 88 10.57 -5.34 -3.54
C ILE A 88 9.31 -4.52 -3.23
N HIS A 89 9.25 -3.30 -3.75
CA HIS A 89 8.06 -2.46 -3.64
C HIS A 89 6.99 -2.95 -4.62
N LEU A 90 5.82 -3.29 -4.11
CA LEU A 90 4.72 -3.83 -4.93
C LEU A 90 3.66 -2.78 -5.26
N SER A 91 3.27 -1.96 -4.28
CA SER A 91 2.22 -0.97 -4.48
C SER A 91 2.24 0.14 -3.43
N THR A 92 1.71 1.30 -3.82
CA THR A 92 1.36 2.40 -2.92
C THR A 92 -0.14 2.67 -2.97
N ALA A 93 -0.72 3.07 -1.84
CA ALA A 93 -2.10 3.52 -1.73
C ALA A 93 -2.14 4.74 -0.80
N GLY A 94 -2.17 5.93 -1.40
CA GLY A 94 -2.08 7.19 -0.65
C GLY A 94 -0.71 7.34 0.02
N ASP A 95 -0.67 7.30 1.35
CA ASP A 95 0.52 7.34 2.19
C ASP A 95 0.99 5.96 2.67
N GLY A 96 0.23 4.91 2.31
CA GLY A 96 0.56 3.52 2.62
C GLY A 96 1.30 2.81 1.51
N PHE A 97 2.02 1.75 1.86
CA PHE A 97 2.72 0.89 0.91
C PHE A 97 2.68 -0.58 1.30
N LEU A 98 2.92 -1.42 0.30
CA LEU A 98 3.19 -2.84 0.42
C LEU A 98 4.54 -3.14 -0.22
N ALA A 99 5.40 -3.86 0.52
CA ALA A 99 6.63 -4.43 0.01
C ALA A 99 6.76 -5.89 0.42
N THR A 100 7.58 -6.64 -0.31
CA THR A 100 7.96 -8.02 0.03
C THR A 100 9.46 -8.13 0.22
N PHE A 101 9.84 -9.12 1.03
CA PHE A 101 11.24 -9.47 1.31
C PHE A 101 11.35 -11.00 1.33
N ASP A 102 12.50 -11.50 0.95
CA ASP A 102 12.80 -12.93 1.02
C ASP A 102 12.93 -13.40 2.49
N HIS A 103 13.49 -12.52 3.36
CA HIS A 103 13.73 -12.85 4.76
C HIS A 103 13.14 -11.81 5.71
N PRO A 104 12.46 -12.23 6.80
CA PRO A 104 11.84 -11.31 7.74
C PRO A 104 12.84 -10.42 8.49
N VAL A 105 14.10 -10.85 8.66
CA VAL A 105 15.15 -10.01 9.28
C VAL A 105 15.39 -8.73 8.46
N GLN A 106 15.46 -8.84 7.14
CA GLN A 106 15.67 -7.69 6.24
C GLN A 106 14.49 -6.71 6.33
N ALA A 107 13.27 -7.24 6.37
CA ALA A 107 12.06 -6.44 6.50
C ALA A 107 12.02 -5.66 7.83
N ILE A 108 12.39 -6.28 8.96
CA ILE A 108 12.46 -5.61 10.27
C ILE A 108 13.54 -4.54 10.27
N GLN A 109 14.73 -4.83 9.75
CA GLN A 109 15.83 -3.86 9.66
C GLN A 109 15.45 -2.67 8.76
N CYS A 110 14.79 -2.94 7.64
CA CYS A 110 14.25 -1.90 6.75
C CYS A 110 13.23 -1.02 7.49
N ALA A 111 12.25 -1.62 8.16
CA ALA A 111 11.25 -0.90 8.92
C ALA A 111 11.88 -0.04 10.03
N ALA A 112 12.85 -0.56 10.77
CA ALA A 112 13.56 0.17 11.81
C ALA A 112 14.36 1.37 11.25
N ALA A 113 15.06 1.19 10.13
CA ALA A 113 15.81 2.26 9.46
C ALA A 113 14.87 3.38 8.93
N ILE A 114 13.70 2.99 8.40
CA ILE A 114 12.69 3.93 7.95
C ILE A 114 12.13 4.71 9.15
N LEU A 115 11.78 4.04 10.28
CA LEU A 115 11.29 4.72 11.49
C LEU A 115 12.24 5.80 11.98
N GLU A 116 13.54 5.54 11.96
CA GLU A 116 14.54 6.55 12.33
C GLU A 116 14.57 7.72 11.36
N SER A 117 14.62 7.43 10.06
CA SER A 117 14.76 8.46 9.02
C SER A 117 13.55 9.39 8.91
N VAL A 118 12.35 8.89 9.11
CA VAL A 118 11.13 9.72 9.02
C VAL A 118 10.90 10.65 10.19
N LYS A 119 11.66 10.49 11.29
CA LYS A 119 11.61 11.43 12.42
C LYS A 119 11.99 12.84 12.00
N GLU A 120 12.92 12.99 11.06
CA GLU A 120 13.33 14.28 10.51
C GLU A 120 12.19 15.00 9.77
N LEU A 121 11.23 14.26 9.22
CA LEU A 121 10.01 14.79 8.60
C LEU A 121 8.89 15.06 9.61
N GLY A 122 9.11 14.77 10.90
CA GLY A 122 8.09 14.83 11.94
C GLY A 122 6.95 13.82 11.72
N LEU A 123 7.15 12.78 10.91
CA LEU A 123 6.16 11.75 10.65
C LEU A 123 6.22 10.63 11.69
N ARG A 124 5.07 10.01 11.92
CA ARG A 124 4.96 8.75 12.67
C ARG A 124 4.36 7.71 11.74
N ILE A 125 5.07 6.60 11.58
CA ILE A 125 4.66 5.48 10.74
C ILE A 125 4.39 4.30 11.65
N ARG A 126 3.51 3.41 11.21
CA ARG A 126 3.30 2.09 11.78
C ARG A 126 3.55 1.04 10.73
N PHE A 127 4.06 -0.10 11.15
CA PHE A 127 4.35 -1.22 10.28
C PHE A 127 3.65 -2.49 10.75
N GLY A 128 3.18 -3.28 9.77
CA GLY A 128 2.67 -4.62 10.01
C GLY A 128 3.36 -5.63 9.12
N MET A 129 3.74 -6.78 9.71
CA MET A 129 4.51 -7.79 9.01
C MET A 129 3.96 -9.19 9.22
N HIS A 130 3.94 -9.96 8.14
CA HIS A 130 3.61 -11.38 8.17
C HIS A 130 4.49 -12.14 7.18
N VAL A 131 4.73 -13.42 7.44
CA VAL A 131 5.42 -14.34 6.53
C VAL A 131 4.50 -15.52 6.21
N GLY A 132 4.36 -15.86 4.95
CA GLY A 132 3.50 -16.95 4.51
C GLY A 132 3.52 -17.18 3.01
N GLU A 133 2.70 -18.12 2.57
CA GLU A 133 2.49 -18.43 1.16
C GLU A 133 1.68 -17.32 0.47
N CYS A 134 2.20 -16.84 -0.64
CA CYS A 134 1.58 -15.84 -1.51
C CYS A 134 1.38 -16.41 -2.91
N LEU A 135 0.40 -15.88 -3.64
CA LEU A 135 0.27 -16.08 -5.08
C LEU A 135 0.98 -14.93 -5.79
N SER A 136 1.95 -15.25 -6.65
CA SER A 136 2.70 -14.28 -7.45
C SER A 136 2.40 -14.46 -8.92
N VAL A 137 2.02 -13.36 -9.58
CA VAL A 137 1.82 -13.28 -11.03
C VAL A 137 2.47 -12.00 -11.50
N ASP A 138 3.55 -12.10 -12.25
CA ASP A 138 4.37 -10.97 -12.67
C ASP A 138 4.81 -10.11 -11.45
N GLU A 139 4.41 -8.84 -11.38
CA GLU A 139 4.68 -7.95 -10.25
C GLU A 139 3.59 -7.98 -9.17
N PHE A 140 2.51 -8.75 -9.38
CA PHE A 140 1.43 -8.86 -8.42
C PHE A 140 1.72 -9.96 -7.40
N VAL A 141 1.56 -9.61 -6.12
CA VAL A 141 1.58 -10.57 -5.01
C VAL A 141 0.27 -10.45 -4.24
N GLY A 142 -0.41 -11.57 -4.05
CA GLY A 142 -1.73 -11.63 -3.40
C GLY A 142 -1.88 -12.86 -2.51
N GLY A 143 -3.08 -13.00 -1.97
CA GLY A 143 -3.44 -14.13 -1.09
C GLY A 143 -3.66 -13.72 0.36
N LEU A 144 -4.01 -14.68 1.20
CA LEU A 144 -4.36 -14.44 2.60
C LEU A 144 -3.22 -13.82 3.40
N THR A 145 -1.97 -14.17 3.10
CA THR A 145 -0.75 -13.60 3.70
C THR A 145 -0.71 -12.08 3.59
N VAL A 146 -1.07 -11.53 2.43
CA VAL A 146 -1.13 -10.08 2.19
C VAL A 146 -2.22 -9.43 3.06
N HIS A 147 -3.40 -10.04 3.13
CA HIS A 147 -4.48 -9.54 3.97
C HIS A 147 -4.12 -9.56 5.46
N ILE A 148 -3.46 -10.62 5.94
CA ILE A 148 -2.98 -10.72 7.32
C ILE A 148 -2.01 -9.58 7.63
N GLY A 149 -0.98 -9.37 6.77
CA GLY A 149 -0.01 -8.28 6.93
C GLY A 149 -0.67 -6.91 7.05
N ALA A 150 -1.64 -6.61 6.18
CA ALA A 150 -2.40 -5.37 6.21
C ALA A 150 -3.19 -5.19 7.53
N ARG A 151 -3.80 -6.26 8.05
CA ARG A 151 -4.52 -6.22 9.33
C ARG A 151 -3.59 -6.04 10.53
N ILE A 152 -2.41 -6.63 10.48
CA ILE A 152 -1.38 -6.41 11.51
C ILE A 152 -0.93 -4.93 11.50
N ALA A 153 -0.69 -4.34 10.33
CA ALA A 153 -0.35 -2.92 10.22
C ALA A 153 -1.44 -2.01 10.80
N ALA A 154 -2.71 -2.34 10.54
CA ALA A 154 -3.85 -1.60 11.09
C ALA A 154 -3.95 -1.70 12.63
N ALA A 155 -3.41 -2.76 13.24
CA ALA A 155 -3.38 -2.98 14.68
C ALA A 155 -2.15 -2.41 15.38
N ALA A 156 -1.14 -1.96 14.61
CA ALA A 156 0.10 -1.41 15.13
C ALA A 156 -0.07 0.02 15.65
N ASP A 157 0.66 0.36 16.70
CA ASP A 157 0.76 1.71 17.23
C ASP A 157 1.74 2.57 16.40
N ALA A 158 1.66 3.89 16.59
CA ALA A 158 2.55 4.83 15.90
C ALA A 158 4.01 4.65 16.36
N GLY A 159 4.89 4.39 15.41
CA GLY A 159 6.31 4.09 15.68
C GLY A 159 6.59 2.61 15.94
N GLU A 160 5.61 1.75 15.70
CA GLU A 160 5.70 0.32 15.98
C GLU A 160 5.96 -0.52 14.73
N VAL A 161 6.77 -1.57 14.88
CA VAL A 161 6.89 -2.68 13.93
C VAL A 161 6.19 -3.89 14.55
N LEU A 162 4.92 -4.09 14.21
CA LEU A 162 4.09 -5.17 14.72
C LEU A 162 4.19 -6.39 13.79
N VAL A 163 4.45 -7.56 14.34
CA VAL A 163 4.70 -8.77 13.58
C VAL A 163 3.87 -9.94 14.10
N SER A 164 3.56 -10.90 13.21
CA SER A 164 2.91 -12.15 13.61
C SER A 164 3.88 -13.11 14.30
N ASP A 165 3.33 -14.10 15.01
CA ASP A 165 4.09 -15.21 15.58
C ASP A 165 4.89 -15.99 14.52
N ALA A 166 4.35 -16.11 13.30
CA ALA A 166 5.08 -16.71 12.17
C ALA A 166 6.41 -15.99 11.86
N VAL A 167 6.43 -14.65 11.90
CA VAL A 167 7.66 -13.87 11.73
C VAL A 167 8.64 -14.14 12.86
N LYS A 168 8.18 -14.06 14.12
CA LYS A 168 9.00 -14.33 15.29
C LYS A 168 9.62 -15.73 15.24
N SER A 169 8.84 -16.74 14.86
CA SER A 169 9.31 -18.14 14.79
C SER A 169 10.43 -18.37 13.76
N HIS A 170 10.52 -17.51 12.71
CA HIS A 170 11.64 -17.55 11.75
C HIS A 170 12.91 -16.89 12.26
N LEU A 171 12.86 -16.21 13.41
CA LEU A 171 13.94 -15.35 13.91
C LEU A 171 14.41 -15.75 15.33
N VAL A 172 14.20 -16.99 15.71
CA VAL A 172 14.55 -17.51 17.06
C VAL A 172 16.03 -17.29 17.38
N ASP A 173 16.91 -17.44 16.41
CA ASP A 173 18.37 -17.31 16.58
C ASP A 173 18.89 -15.90 16.21
N SER A 174 17.99 -14.92 16.03
CA SER A 174 18.36 -13.54 15.70
C SER A 174 18.58 -12.68 16.95
N ALA A 175 19.33 -11.59 16.80
CA ALA A 175 19.50 -10.58 17.86
C ALA A 175 18.25 -9.69 18.06
N ILE A 176 17.19 -9.87 17.27
CA ILE A 176 15.95 -9.10 17.36
C ILE A 176 15.17 -9.51 18.60
N ARG A 177 14.82 -8.52 19.42
CA ARG A 177 13.97 -8.72 20.59
C ARG A 177 12.51 -8.56 20.22
N PHE A 178 11.66 -9.33 20.87
CA PHE A 178 10.21 -9.30 20.66
C PHE A 178 9.49 -9.06 21.99
N VAL A 179 8.59 -8.08 21.98
CA VAL A 179 7.68 -7.80 23.10
C VAL A 179 6.31 -8.35 22.74
N ASP A 180 5.76 -9.19 23.60
CA ASP A 180 4.45 -9.82 23.37
C ASP A 180 3.32 -8.79 23.48
N ARG A 181 2.49 -8.73 22.45
CA ARG A 181 1.30 -7.86 22.36
C ARG A 181 0.00 -8.64 22.59
N GLY A 182 0.10 -9.93 22.92
CA GLY A 182 -1.04 -10.79 23.18
C GLY A 182 -1.77 -11.26 21.91
N ASN A 183 -3.01 -11.71 22.10
CA ASN A 183 -3.85 -12.25 21.04
C ASN A 183 -4.80 -11.18 20.49
N HIS A 184 -4.86 -11.08 19.17
CA HIS A 184 -5.70 -10.14 18.43
C HIS A 184 -6.68 -10.87 17.52
N ASP A 185 -7.86 -10.30 17.33
CA ASP A 185 -8.81 -10.69 16.31
C ASP A 185 -8.60 -9.77 15.11
N LEU A 186 -8.14 -10.33 13.99
CA LEU A 186 -7.88 -9.57 12.77
C LEU A 186 -9.13 -9.56 11.89
N LYS A 187 -9.66 -8.38 11.59
CA LYS A 187 -10.93 -8.24 10.85
C LYS A 187 -10.92 -9.01 9.53
N GLY A 188 -11.83 -9.98 9.40
CA GLY A 188 -11.97 -10.80 8.18
C GLY A 188 -10.94 -11.92 8.03
N VAL A 189 -10.08 -12.14 9.02
CA VAL A 189 -9.12 -13.24 9.06
C VAL A 189 -9.55 -14.22 10.17
N PRO A 190 -9.72 -15.51 9.87
CA PRO A 190 -10.13 -16.48 10.88
C PRO A 190 -9.09 -16.69 11.98
N GLY A 191 -9.54 -16.99 13.20
CA GLY A 191 -8.71 -17.36 14.33
C GLY A 191 -8.17 -16.16 15.12
N ARG A 192 -7.45 -16.48 16.20
CA ARG A 192 -6.79 -15.51 17.07
C ARG A 192 -5.30 -15.47 16.76
N TRP A 193 -4.77 -14.28 16.62
CA TRP A 193 -3.41 -14.04 16.15
C TRP A 193 -2.56 -13.46 17.27
N ARG A 194 -1.54 -14.21 17.70
CA ARG A 194 -0.57 -13.67 18.65
C ARG A 194 0.40 -12.75 17.92
N LEU A 195 0.52 -11.51 18.40
CA LEU A 195 1.33 -10.47 17.78
C LEU A 195 2.45 -10.04 18.72
N PHE A 196 3.52 -9.49 18.12
CA PHE A 196 4.71 -9.07 18.84
C PHE A 196 5.21 -7.74 18.25
N THR A 197 5.70 -6.84 19.09
CA THR A 197 6.52 -5.71 18.65
C THR A 197 7.95 -6.16 18.47
N ALA A 198 8.53 -5.94 17.29
CA ALA A 198 9.95 -6.14 17.04
C ALA A 198 10.76 -4.91 17.47
N CYS A 199 11.87 -5.10 18.24
CA CYS A 199 12.72 -4.05 18.83
C CYS A 199 14.20 -4.25 18.46
#